data_13bab2faca4dee2068bbd64d69bf338e
#
_entry.id   13bab2faca4dee2068bbd64d69bf338e
#
_cell.length_a   1.000
_cell.length_b   1.000
_cell.length_c   1.000
_cell.angle_alpha   90.00
_cell.angle_beta   90.00
_cell.angle_gamma   90.00
#
_symmetry.space_group_name_H-M   'P 1'
#
loop_
_entity.id
_entity.type
_entity.pdbx_description
1 polymer ?
#
loop_
_entity_poly.entity_id
_entity_poly.type
_entity_poly.pdbx_seq_one_letter_code
_entity_poly.pdbx_strand_id
1 'polypeptide(L)'
;MTNKAHISLAEIKAPLASELDKYEEFMHKALHSESPYFNDILQYIFDNRGKGVRPTLVMLFAGLYNGGAPFGERVHLAASLIELIHTASLVHDDIIDKATMRHGQASVNTKWGGRNAILTGDFILSRIFELGMESLEFDILTYVSHTIKWLCEGEVIQDEQTKTLAMTHERYFDIIDKKTASLLAISCGVGALAVKAPAAEVDKAYTIGRAVGMAFQIKDDILDYAAADQTGKPTCADLREHKITLPLLEAMAQMSAEEEAATRTLVGRGDDEAIGEIYAKVVKYSGRERAEGIMADYIASAKTALINYPASPYRTALEAMCDFLAQRKH
;
A
#
# COMPACT_ATOMS: atom_id res chain seq x y z
N MET A 1 15.35 -28.26 1.52
CA MET A 1 14.30 -27.24 1.35
C MET A 1 13.51 -27.20 2.64
N THR A 2 13.84 -26.30 3.54
CA THR A 2 13.14 -26.12 4.82
C THR A 2 11.78 -25.51 4.51
N ASN A 3 10.73 -26.25 4.84
CA ASN A 3 9.34 -25.80 4.79
C ASN A 3 9.21 -24.59 5.75
N LYS A 4 9.39 -23.36 5.24
CA LYS A 4 9.16 -22.15 6.03
C LYS A 4 7.66 -22.13 6.35
N ALA A 5 7.32 -22.30 7.63
CA ALA A 5 5.96 -22.20 8.11
C ALA A 5 5.34 -20.89 7.57
N HIS A 6 4.13 -20.97 7.03
CA HIS A 6 3.40 -19.83 6.50
C HIS A 6 2.94 -18.99 7.69
N ILE A 7 3.68 -17.91 8.00
CA ILE A 7 3.35 -17.02 9.12
C ILE A 7 2.06 -16.29 8.77
N SER A 8 1.07 -16.39 9.63
CA SER A 8 -0.22 -15.72 9.47
C SER A 8 -0.17 -14.27 9.97
N LEU A 9 -1.04 -13.42 9.43
CA LEU A 9 -1.17 -12.04 9.94
C LEU A 9 -1.61 -12.00 11.41
N ALA A 10 -2.34 -13.01 11.89
CA ALA A 10 -2.73 -13.12 13.29
C ALA A 10 -1.50 -13.32 14.22
N GLU A 11 -0.54 -14.15 13.80
CA GLU A 11 0.72 -14.32 14.53
C GLU A 11 1.56 -13.04 14.56
N ILE A 12 1.60 -12.30 13.44
CA ILE A 12 2.27 -10.99 13.36
C ILE A 12 1.63 -9.97 14.30
N LYS A 13 0.32 -9.99 14.43
CA LYS A 13 -0.45 -9.08 15.31
C LYS A 13 -0.45 -9.49 16.79
N ALA A 14 -0.06 -10.71 17.12
CA ALA A 14 -0.12 -11.24 18.48
C ALA A 14 0.53 -10.34 19.56
N PRO A 15 1.71 -9.70 19.31
CA PRO A 15 2.30 -8.78 20.30
C PRO A 15 1.49 -7.51 20.54
N LEU A 16 0.49 -7.22 19.71
CA LEU A 16 -0.29 -5.98 19.72
C LEU A 16 -1.75 -6.19 20.16
N ALA A 17 -2.17 -7.39 20.57
CA ALA A 17 -3.58 -7.73 20.74
C ALA A 17 -4.35 -6.69 21.57
N SER A 18 -3.88 -6.33 22.77
CA SER A 18 -4.53 -5.34 23.63
C SER A 18 -4.49 -3.90 23.09
N GLU A 19 -3.48 -3.57 22.30
CA GLU A 19 -3.35 -2.24 21.71
C GLU A 19 -4.20 -2.10 20.45
N LEU A 20 -4.45 -3.18 19.73
CA LEU A 20 -5.39 -3.23 18.62
C LEU A 20 -6.83 -3.00 19.09
N ASP A 21 -7.23 -3.54 20.23
CA ASP A 21 -8.58 -3.30 20.79
C ASP A 21 -8.78 -1.81 21.10
N LYS A 22 -7.80 -1.16 21.73
CA LYS A 22 -7.84 0.29 22.01
C LYS A 22 -7.86 1.14 20.72
N TYR A 23 -7.09 0.72 19.73
CA TYR A 23 -7.09 1.36 18.40
C TYR A 23 -8.47 1.27 17.75
N GLU A 24 -9.15 0.11 17.81
CA GLU A 24 -10.49 -0.04 17.26
C GLU A 24 -11.50 0.88 17.95
N GLU A 25 -11.44 0.98 19.28
CA GLU A 25 -12.28 1.93 20.04
C GLU A 25 -12.00 3.39 19.64
N PHE A 26 -10.72 3.75 19.41
CA PHE A 26 -10.36 5.09 18.96
C PHE A 26 -10.91 5.36 17.56
N MET A 27 -10.76 4.44 16.63
CA MET A 27 -11.27 4.56 15.27
C MET A 27 -12.78 4.74 15.19
N HIS A 28 -13.54 4.00 16.02
CA HIS A 28 -14.99 4.16 16.12
C HIS A 28 -15.40 5.58 16.55
N LYS A 29 -14.66 6.17 17.50
CA LYS A 29 -14.91 7.54 17.95
C LYS A 29 -14.48 8.58 16.92
N ALA A 30 -13.40 8.29 16.18
CA ALA A 30 -12.85 9.19 15.18
C ALA A 30 -13.78 9.42 13.98
N LEU A 31 -14.52 8.40 13.56
CA LEU A 31 -15.40 8.43 12.40
C LEU A 31 -16.87 8.54 12.83
N HIS A 32 -17.26 9.73 13.29
CA HIS A 32 -18.65 10.02 13.64
C HIS A 32 -19.12 11.32 12.99
N SER A 33 -20.36 11.34 12.53
CA SER A 33 -21.05 12.51 11.97
C SER A 33 -22.37 12.74 12.70
N GLU A 34 -22.85 13.98 12.73
CA GLU A 34 -24.18 14.33 13.23
C GLU A 34 -25.30 13.81 12.30
N SER A 35 -25.01 13.48 11.05
CA SER A 35 -25.96 12.94 10.07
C SER A 35 -26.10 11.42 10.20
N PRO A 36 -27.28 10.88 10.59
CA PRO A 36 -27.50 9.44 10.64
C PRO A 36 -27.24 8.75 9.29
N TYR A 37 -27.71 9.35 8.20
CA TYR A 37 -27.49 8.83 6.85
C TYR A 37 -25.99 8.70 6.51
N PHE A 38 -25.20 9.67 6.95
CA PHE A 38 -23.78 9.65 6.70
C PHE A 38 -23.07 8.63 7.59
N ASN A 39 -23.52 8.44 8.82
CA ASN A 39 -23.01 7.39 9.69
C ASN A 39 -23.24 5.98 9.12
N ASP A 40 -24.33 5.74 8.36
CA ASP A 40 -24.53 4.46 7.67
C ASP A 40 -23.42 4.20 6.64
N ILE A 41 -22.94 5.22 5.93
CA ILE A 41 -21.82 5.11 4.97
C ILE A 41 -20.51 4.84 5.72
N LEU A 42 -20.22 5.61 6.78
CA LEU A 42 -19.01 5.46 7.57
C LEU A 42 -18.95 4.09 8.25
N GLN A 43 -20.08 3.61 8.80
CA GLN A 43 -20.17 2.28 9.41
C GLN A 43 -19.93 1.18 8.38
N TYR A 44 -20.50 1.32 7.18
CA TYR A 44 -20.25 0.36 6.09
C TYR A 44 -18.77 0.29 5.71
N ILE A 45 -18.09 1.44 5.60
CA ILE A 45 -16.66 1.48 5.34
C ILE A 45 -15.90 0.81 6.49
N PHE A 46 -16.27 1.11 7.73
CA PHE A 46 -15.64 0.56 8.92
C PHE A 46 -15.74 -0.98 8.97
N ASP A 47 -16.93 -1.52 8.68
CA ASP A 47 -17.20 -2.98 8.71
C ASP A 47 -16.48 -3.73 7.56
N ASN A 48 -16.14 -3.03 6.47
CA ASN A 48 -15.53 -3.60 5.28
C ASN A 48 -14.06 -3.16 5.09
N ARG A 49 -13.39 -2.75 6.16
CA ARG A 49 -11.96 -2.41 6.12
C ARG A 49 -11.10 -3.62 5.77
N GLY A 50 -9.92 -3.33 5.24
CA GLY A 50 -8.91 -4.33 4.92
C GLY A 50 -8.27 -4.97 6.16
N LYS A 51 -7.14 -5.61 5.94
CA LYS A 51 -6.42 -6.39 6.97
C LYS A 51 -5.72 -5.53 8.04
N GLY A 52 -5.76 -4.20 7.96
CA GLY A 52 -5.13 -3.29 8.92
C GLY A 52 -3.60 -3.42 9.00
N VAL A 53 -2.93 -3.61 7.86
CA VAL A 53 -1.46 -3.74 7.79
C VAL A 53 -0.77 -2.45 8.24
N ARG A 54 -1.29 -1.29 7.83
CA ARG A 54 -0.70 0.02 8.12
C ARG A 54 -0.75 0.37 9.60
N PRO A 55 -1.89 0.33 10.30
CA PRO A 55 -1.93 0.54 11.74
C PRO A 55 -1.09 -0.50 12.51
N THR A 56 -1.01 -1.75 12.01
CA THR A 56 -0.12 -2.77 12.57
C THR A 56 1.35 -2.34 12.48
N LEU A 57 1.80 -1.80 11.33
CA LEU A 57 3.16 -1.29 11.16
C LEU A 57 3.45 -0.11 12.10
N VAL A 58 2.52 0.86 12.23
CA VAL A 58 2.66 1.98 13.19
C VAL A 58 2.93 1.43 14.59
N MET A 59 2.11 0.50 15.06
CA MET A 59 2.23 -0.03 16.42
C MET A 59 3.45 -0.94 16.61
N LEU A 60 3.85 -1.72 15.61
CA LEU A 60 5.07 -2.53 15.68
C LEU A 60 6.33 -1.65 15.78
N PHE A 61 6.40 -0.56 15.00
CA PHE A 61 7.51 0.37 15.10
C PHE A 61 7.48 1.17 16.40
N ALA A 62 6.30 1.58 16.88
CA ALA A 62 6.19 2.15 18.21
C ALA A 62 6.74 1.19 19.30
N GLY A 63 6.40 -0.10 19.21
CA GLY A 63 6.85 -1.11 20.14
C GLY A 63 8.37 -1.35 20.14
N LEU A 64 9.04 -1.18 18.99
CA LEU A 64 10.52 -1.27 18.90
C LEU A 64 11.22 -0.26 19.82
N TYR A 65 10.64 0.92 19.98
CA TYR A 65 11.27 2.04 20.70
C TYR A 65 10.66 2.29 22.09
N ASN A 66 9.51 1.67 22.40
CA ASN A 66 8.79 1.94 23.66
C ASN A 66 9.26 1.09 24.84
N GLY A 67 10.25 0.23 24.64
CA GLY A 67 10.80 -0.61 25.72
C GLY A 67 9.81 -1.55 26.40
N GLY A 68 8.70 -1.89 25.75
CA GLY A 68 7.62 -2.74 26.28
C GLY A 68 6.62 -2.03 27.20
N ALA A 69 6.69 -0.69 27.31
CA ALA A 69 5.67 0.09 28.01
C ALA A 69 4.33 0.08 27.24
N PRO A 70 3.18 0.27 27.92
CA PRO A 70 1.89 0.48 27.24
C PRO A 70 1.95 1.67 26.27
N PHE A 71 1.21 1.61 25.17
CA PHE A 71 1.13 2.73 24.24
C PHE A 71 0.25 3.86 24.81
N GLY A 72 0.70 5.09 24.60
CA GLY A 72 -0.11 6.28 24.84
C GLY A 72 -1.09 6.54 23.68
N GLU A 73 -2.06 7.42 23.91
CA GLU A 73 -3.07 7.81 22.93
C GLU A 73 -2.46 8.30 21.60
N ARG A 74 -1.27 8.91 21.66
CA ARG A 74 -0.54 9.37 20.49
C ARG A 74 -0.24 8.27 19.46
N VAL A 75 0.02 7.03 19.92
CA VAL A 75 0.25 5.89 19.01
C VAL A 75 -1.05 5.46 18.32
N HIS A 76 -2.16 5.43 19.07
CA HIS A 76 -3.47 5.08 18.53
C HIS A 76 -3.96 6.17 17.56
N LEU A 77 -3.74 7.45 17.88
CA LEU A 77 -4.00 8.56 16.97
C LEU A 77 -3.20 8.40 15.69
N ALA A 78 -1.88 8.22 15.76
CA ALA A 78 -1.01 8.05 14.60
C ALA A 78 -1.47 6.89 13.71
N ALA A 79 -1.77 5.72 14.30
CA ALA A 79 -2.29 4.57 13.59
C ALA A 79 -3.63 4.86 12.90
N SER A 80 -4.50 5.63 13.56
CA SER A 80 -5.80 6.02 13.02
C SER A 80 -5.67 7.02 11.86
N LEU A 81 -4.83 8.05 11.99
CA LEU A 81 -4.61 9.00 10.91
C LEU A 81 -4.09 8.32 9.64
N ILE A 82 -3.17 7.37 9.78
CA ILE A 82 -2.64 6.59 8.66
C ILE A 82 -3.73 5.73 8.00
N GLU A 83 -4.56 5.04 8.78
CA GLU A 83 -5.63 4.21 8.21
C GLU A 83 -6.74 5.06 7.60
N LEU A 84 -7.01 6.25 8.13
CA LEU A 84 -7.94 7.21 7.55
C LEU A 84 -7.47 7.74 6.20
N ILE A 85 -6.17 8.07 6.05
CA ILE A 85 -5.60 8.43 4.74
C ILE A 85 -5.86 7.31 3.73
N HIS A 86 -5.50 6.08 4.12
CA HIS A 86 -5.71 4.92 3.24
C HIS A 86 -7.17 4.73 2.88
N THR A 87 -8.07 4.85 3.84
CA THR A 87 -9.51 4.71 3.61
C THR A 87 -10.04 5.79 2.66
N ALA A 88 -9.64 7.05 2.86
CA ALA A 88 -10.03 8.14 1.98
C ALA A 88 -9.51 7.93 0.54
N SER A 89 -8.23 7.53 0.40
CA SER A 89 -7.66 7.24 -0.92
C SER A 89 -8.42 6.12 -1.62
N LEU A 90 -8.73 5.00 -0.95
CA LEU A 90 -9.49 3.90 -1.54
C LEU A 90 -10.90 4.33 -1.99
N VAL A 91 -11.58 5.19 -1.23
CA VAL A 91 -12.93 5.69 -1.61
C VAL A 91 -12.85 6.56 -2.86
N HIS A 92 -11.81 7.42 -3.00
CA HIS A 92 -11.59 8.24 -4.18
C HIS A 92 -11.10 7.40 -5.37
N ASP A 93 -10.19 6.46 -5.16
CA ASP A 93 -9.67 5.56 -6.21
C ASP A 93 -10.80 4.72 -6.83
N ASP A 94 -11.74 4.22 -6.02
CA ASP A 94 -12.91 3.49 -6.53
C ASP A 94 -13.76 4.30 -7.53
N ILE A 95 -13.74 5.64 -7.42
CA ILE A 95 -14.44 6.52 -8.38
C ILE A 95 -13.59 6.71 -9.64
N ILE A 96 -12.29 6.95 -9.47
CA ILE A 96 -11.34 7.17 -10.56
C ILE A 96 -11.27 5.92 -11.44
N ASP A 97 -11.10 4.74 -10.82
CA ASP A 97 -10.98 3.45 -11.48
C ASP A 97 -12.36 2.84 -11.87
N LYS A 98 -13.49 3.54 -11.57
CA LYS A 98 -14.85 3.05 -11.79
C LYS A 98 -15.07 1.66 -11.18
N ALA A 99 -14.42 1.38 -10.06
CA ALA A 99 -14.51 0.10 -9.38
C ALA A 99 -15.91 -0.13 -8.80
N THR A 100 -16.50 -1.27 -9.09
CA THR A 100 -17.84 -1.63 -8.59
C THR A 100 -17.78 -2.39 -7.27
N MET A 101 -16.63 -2.99 -6.95
CA MET A 101 -16.41 -3.83 -5.78
C MET A 101 -15.13 -3.45 -5.05
N ARG A 102 -15.15 -3.55 -3.72
CA ARG A 102 -13.98 -3.38 -2.83
C ARG A 102 -14.02 -4.43 -1.71
N HIS A 103 -12.94 -5.17 -1.50
CA HIS A 103 -12.84 -6.25 -0.50
C HIS A 103 -14.01 -7.27 -0.56
N GLY A 104 -14.51 -7.56 -1.76
CA GLY A 104 -15.62 -8.49 -1.96
C GLY A 104 -17.01 -7.91 -1.70
N GLN A 105 -17.12 -6.62 -1.42
CA GLN A 105 -18.37 -5.89 -1.23
C GLN A 105 -18.54 -4.78 -2.27
N ALA A 106 -19.75 -4.27 -2.46
CA ALA A 106 -19.98 -3.14 -3.35
C ALA A 106 -19.18 -1.92 -2.88
N SER A 107 -18.53 -1.21 -3.82
CA SER A 107 -17.84 0.03 -3.49
C SER A 107 -18.82 1.13 -3.05
N VAL A 108 -18.33 2.16 -2.34
CA VAL A 108 -19.17 3.27 -1.85
C VAL A 108 -19.87 3.98 -3.01
N ASN A 109 -19.16 4.23 -4.12
CA ASN A 109 -19.73 4.84 -5.31
C ASN A 109 -20.83 3.98 -5.96
N THR A 110 -20.72 2.66 -5.91
CA THR A 110 -21.78 1.75 -6.40
C THR A 110 -23.01 1.78 -5.51
N LYS A 111 -22.83 1.81 -4.19
CA LYS A 111 -23.94 1.69 -3.23
C LYS A 111 -24.67 3.02 -2.98
N TRP A 112 -23.94 4.15 -2.91
CA TRP A 112 -24.47 5.47 -2.56
C TRP A 112 -24.27 6.54 -3.64
N GLY A 113 -23.65 6.19 -4.76
CA GLY A 113 -23.37 7.09 -5.87
C GLY A 113 -22.08 7.89 -5.70
N GLY A 114 -21.47 8.27 -6.84
CA GLY A 114 -20.17 8.93 -6.87
C GLY A 114 -20.10 10.24 -6.08
N ARG A 115 -21.19 11.03 -6.04
CA ARG A 115 -21.25 12.26 -5.25
C ARG A 115 -21.03 12.01 -3.76
N ASN A 116 -21.73 11.01 -3.19
CA ASN A 116 -21.59 10.67 -1.78
C ASN A 116 -20.20 10.08 -1.49
N ALA A 117 -19.64 9.30 -2.43
CA ALA A 117 -18.30 8.76 -2.29
C ALA A 117 -17.25 9.89 -2.25
N ILE A 118 -17.31 10.89 -3.14
CA ILE A 118 -16.41 12.07 -3.09
C ILE A 118 -16.52 12.76 -1.72
N LEU A 119 -17.73 13.10 -1.29
CA LEU A 119 -17.95 13.79 -0.02
C LEU A 119 -17.50 12.95 1.19
N THR A 120 -17.58 11.62 1.09
CA THR A 120 -17.10 10.72 2.15
C THR A 120 -15.57 10.75 2.25
N GLY A 121 -14.85 10.69 1.13
CA GLY A 121 -13.40 10.84 1.13
C GLY A 121 -12.96 12.20 1.69
N ASP A 122 -13.63 13.30 1.28
CA ASP A 122 -13.34 14.64 1.76
C ASP A 122 -13.62 14.78 3.27
N PHE A 123 -14.70 14.19 3.76
CA PHE A 123 -15.00 14.17 5.19
C PHE A 123 -13.91 13.42 5.98
N ILE A 124 -13.49 12.25 5.51
CA ILE A 124 -12.42 11.49 6.18
C ILE A 124 -11.12 12.30 6.21
N LEU A 125 -10.75 12.97 5.10
CA LEU A 125 -9.58 13.86 5.06
C LEU A 125 -9.74 15.05 6.04
N SER A 126 -10.92 15.65 6.14
CA SER A 126 -11.20 16.70 7.12
C SER A 126 -11.02 16.20 8.56
N ARG A 127 -11.51 15.00 8.88
CA ARG A 127 -11.35 14.40 10.21
C ARG A 127 -9.89 14.13 10.57
N ILE A 128 -9.03 13.81 9.60
CA ILE A 128 -7.57 13.66 9.83
C ILE A 128 -6.99 14.97 10.37
N PHE A 129 -7.29 16.09 9.72
CA PHE A 129 -6.78 17.39 10.15
C PHE A 129 -7.38 17.81 11.50
N GLU A 130 -8.67 17.63 11.69
CA GLU A 130 -9.35 17.97 12.94
C GLU A 130 -8.75 17.20 14.13
N LEU A 131 -8.65 15.88 14.04
CA LEU A 131 -8.08 15.03 15.10
C LEU A 131 -6.62 15.40 15.43
N GLY A 132 -5.79 15.63 14.42
CA GLY A 132 -4.40 16.00 14.63
C GLY A 132 -4.22 17.40 15.21
N MET A 133 -5.09 18.36 14.83
CA MET A 133 -5.08 19.72 15.38
C MET A 133 -5.60 19.77 16.81
N GLU A 134 -6.69 19.07 17.12
CA GLU A 134 -7.24 18.98 18.48
C GLU A 134 -6.27 18.33 19.45
N SER A 135 -5.51 17.34 18.96
CA SER A 135 -4.48 16.64 19.76
C SER A 135 -3.15 17.40 19.81
N LEU A 136 -3.00 18.52 19.09
CA LEU A 136 -1.78 19.33 18.97
C LEU A 136 -0.56 18.55 18.42
N GLU A 137 -0.81 17.50 17.62
CA GLU A 137 0.23 16.61 17.07
C GLU A 137 0.68 17.08 15.67
N PHE A 138 1.22 18.30 15.60
CA PHE A 138 1.61 18.97 14.35
C PHE A 138 2.77 18.27 13.64
N ASP A 139 3.65 17.61 14.35
CA ASP A 139 4.74 16.82 13.77
C ASP A 139 4.19 15.62 12.99
N ILE A 140 3.22 14.87 13.54
CA ILE A 140 2.52 13.80 12.84
C ILE A 140 1.76 14.35 11.64
N LEU A 141 1.02 15.46 11.81
CA LEU A 141 0.28 16.10 10.70
C LEU A 141 1.20 16.55 9.56
N THR A 142 2.43 16.95 9.84
CA THR A 142 3.40 17.31 8.80
C THR A 142 3.70 16.11 7.90
N TYR A 143 3.99 14.95 8.46
CA TYR A 143 4.20 13.72 7.69
C TYR A 143 2.94 13.29 6.92
N VAL A 144 1.78 13.35 7.57
CA VAL A 144 0.48 13.06 6.99
C VAL A 144 0.21 13.92 5.75
N SER A 145 0.40 15.24 5.87
CA SER A 145 0.12 16.17 4.77
C SER A 145 1.04 15.95 3.56
N HIS A 146 2.31 15.68 3.79
CA HIS A 146 3.26 15.33 2.72
C HIS A 146 2.85 14.03 2.01
N THR A 147 2.37 13.04 2.77
CA THR A 147 1.95 11.76 2.18
C THR A 147 0.71 11.92 1.32
N ILE A 148 -0.30 12.68 1.78
CA ILE A 148 -1.50 12.97 0.96
C ILE A 148 -1.09 13.64 -0.35
N LYS A 149 -0.19 14.63 -0.30
CA LYS A 149 0.34 15.29 -1.50
C LYS A 149 0.99 14.28 -2.44
N TRP A 150 1.87 13.39 -1.94
CA TRP A 150 2.55 12.39 -2.77
C TRP A 150 1.59 11.38 -3.39
N LEU A 151 0.57 10.93 -2.66
CA LEU A 151 -0.47 10.05 -3.21
C LEU A 151 -1.16 10.69 -4.43
N CYS A 152 -1.56 11.97 -4.30
CA CYS A 152 -2.18 12.70 -5.42
C CYS A 152 -1.21 12.90 -6.60
N GLU A 153 0.05 13.29 -6.33
CA GLU A 153 1.07 13.45 -7.38
C GLU A 153 1.34 12.13 -8.10
N GLY A 154 1.44 11.02 -7.36
CA GLY A 154 1.67 9.70 -7.93
C GLY A 154 0.54 9.26 -8.87
N GLU A 155 -0.72 9.53 -8.49
CA GLU A 155 -1.90 9.22 -9.32
C GLU A 155 -1.89 10.02 -10.63
N VAL A 156 -1.65 11.33 -10.56
CA VAL A 156 -1.60 12.19 -11.75
C VAL A 156 -0.46 11.80 -12.69
N ILE A 157 0.73 11.48 -12.16
CA ILE A 157 1.86 11.02 -12.96
C ILE A 157 1.53 9.67 -13.62
N GLN A 158 0.89 8.75 -12.90
CA GLN A 158 0.47 7.46 -13.46
C GLN A 158 -0.51 7.65 -14.63
N ASP A 159 -1.52 8.51 -14.48
CA ASP A 159 -2.49 8.83 -15.55
C ASP A 159 -1.79 9.42 -16.79
N GLU A 160 -0.83 10.33 -16.62
CA GLU A 160 -0.02 10.86 -17.71
C GLU A 160 0.75 9.75 -18.45
N GLN A 161 1.42 8.87 -17.72
CA GLN A 161 2.20 7.78 -18.31
C GLN A 161 1.32 6.74 -19.01
N THR A 162 0.12 6.48 -18.49
CA THR A 162 -0.87 5.60 -19.12
C THR A 162 -1.33 6.16 -20.46
N LYS A 163 -1.56 7.47 -20.58
CA LYS A 163 -1.98 8.13 -21.82
C LYS A 163 -0.87 8.22 -22.86
N THR A 164 0.36 8.42 -22.45
CA THR A 164 1.51 8.60 -23.34
C THR A 164 2.21 7.29 -23.70
N LEU A 165 1.98 6.22 -22.95
CA LEU A 165 2.70 4.94 -23.03
C LEU A 165 4.23 5.10 -22.93
N ALA A 166 4.70 6.19 -22.32
CA ALA A 166 6.12 6.56 -22.21
C ALA A 166 6.79 6.10 -20.92
N MET A 167 6.19 5.09 -20.23
CA MET A 167 6.71 4.57 -18.98
C MET A 167 8.18 4.15 -19.10
N THR A 168 8.99 4.59 -18.14
CA THR A 168 10.40 4.19 -17.94
C THR A 168 10.56 3.59 -16.55
N HIS A 169 11.69 2.91 -16.28
CA HIS A 169 12.00 2.40 -14.94
C HIS A 169 11.99 3.54 -13.90
N GLU A 170 12.61 4.67 -14.20
CA GLU A 170 12.66 5.83 -13.30
C GLU A 170 11.24 6.32 -12.94
N ARG A 171 10.37 6.49 -13.96
CA ARG A 171 8.97 6.90 -13.75
C ARG A 171 8.17 5.86 -13.00
N TYR A 172 8.35 4.58 -13.32
CA TYR A 172 7.69 3.50 -12.60
C TYR A 172 8.03 3.53 -11.11
N PHE A 173 9.34 3.60 -10.77
CA PHE A 173 9.75 3.65 -9.36
C PHE A 173 9.29 4.93 -8.65
N ASP A 174 9.25 6.08 -9.31
CA ASP A 174 8.71 7.33 -8.76
C ASP A 174 7.20 7.20 -8.45
N ILE A 175 6.44 6.60 -9.34
CA ILE A 175 5.00 6.38 -9.17
C ILE A 175 4.73 5.45 -7.98
N ILE A 176 5.34 4.27 -7.95
CA ILE A 176 5.07 3.30 -6.88
C ILE A 176 5.59 3.76 -5.53
N ASP A 177 6.66 4.57 -5.51
CA ASP A 177 7.14 5.22 -4.30
C ASP A 177 6.09 6.19 -3.73
N LYS A 178 5.56 7.08 -4.57
CA LYS A 178 4.56 8.08 -4.18
C LYS A 178 3.21 7.45 -3.85
N LYS A 179 2.69 6.61 -4.73
CA LYS A 179 1.32 6.06 -4.64
C LYS A 179 1.18 4.97 -3.57
N THR A 180 2.19 4.14 -3.38
CA THR A 180 2.08 2.97 -2.49
C THR A 180 3.10 2.98 -1.36
N ALA A 181 4.40 3.12 -1.67
CA ALA A 181 5.45 2.96 -0.68
C ALA A 181 5.46 4.11 0.34
N SER A 182 5.09 5.33 -0.05
CA SER A 182 5.03 6.49 0.85
C SER A 182 4.16 6.24 2.07
N LEU A 183 2.99 5.61 1.90
CA LEU A 183 2.06 5.36 3.00
C LEU A 183 2.53 4.23 3.93
N LEU A 184 3.26 3.23 3.43
CA LEU A 184 3.90 2.22 4.29
C LEU A 184 5.14 2.81 4.98
N ALA A 185 5.90 3.65 4.29
CA ALA A 185 7.05 4.35 4.86
C ALA A 185 6.65 5.23 6.04
N ILE A 186 5.62 6.06 5.85
CA ILE A 186 5.12 6.93 6.92
C ILE A 186 4.50 6.10 8.06
N SER A 187 3.84 4.98 7.79
CA SER A 187 3.33 4.10 8.85
C SER A 187 4.44 3.68 9.82
N CYS A 188 5.60 3.33 9.28
CA CYS A 188 6.76 2.96 10.09
C CYS A 188 7.39 4.18 10.79
N GLY A 189 7.59 5.28 10.06
CA GLY A 189 8.20 6.51 10.59
C GLY A 189 7.37 7.15 11.70
N VAL A 190 6.04 7.31 11.52
CA VAL A 190 5.19 7.89 12.58
C VAL A 190 4.99 6.96 13.77
N GLY A 191 5.16 5.63 13.58
CA GLY A 191 5.22 4.70 14.71
C GLY A 191 6.37 5.03 15.67
N ALA A 192 7.57 5.24 15.13
CA ALA A 192 8.74 5.70 15.90
C ALA A 192 8.54 7.13 16.45
N LEU A 193 8.01 8.05 15.64
CA LEU A 193 7.72 9.44 16.02
C LEU A 193 6.70 9.51 17.18
N ALA A 194 5.68 8.66 17.17
CA ALA A 194 4.62 8.66 18.17
C ALA A 194 5.12 8.33 19.58
N VAL A 195 6.22 7.59 19.70
CA VAL A 195 6.89 7.30 20.98
C VAL A 195 8.11 8.19 21.20
N LYS A 196 8.24 9.30 20.45
CA LYS A 196 9.31 10.30 20.58
C LYS A 196 10.72 9.73 20.38
N ALA A 197 10.88 8.75 19.48
CA ALA A 197 12.19 8.27 19.09
C ALA A 197 13.02 9.40 18.46
N PRO A 198 14.37 9.34 18.54
CA PRO A 198 15.25 10.32 17.89
C PRO A 198 14.95 10.41 16.37
N ALA A 199 15.11 11.61 15.79
CA ALA A 199 14.84 11.85 14.36
C ALA A 199 15.56 10.85 13.44
N ALA A 200 16.81 10.52 13.71
CA ALA A 200 17.55 9.52 12.93
C ALA A 200 16.92 8.12 12.97
N GLU A 201 16.22 7.77 14.05
CA GLU A 201 15.50 6.49 14.16
C GLU A 201 14.16 6.55 13.44
N VAL A 202 13.48 7.71 13.43
CA VAL A 202 12.29 7.95 12.59
C VAL A 202 12.64 7.80 11.11
N ASP A 203 13.77 8.36 10.66
CA ASP A 203 14.24 8.24 9.28
C ASP A 203 14.61 6.80 8.90
N LYS A 204 15.21 6.04 9.82
CA LYS A 204 15.46 4.61 9.60
C LYS A 204 14.18 3.80 9.48
N ALA A 205 13.23 4.03 10.38
CA ALA A 205 11.93 3.39 10.34
C ALA A 205 11.21 3.69 9.01
N TYR A 206 11.22 4.95 8.58
CA TYR A 206 10.69 5.39 7.29
C TYR A 206 11.36 4.65 6.12
N THR A 207 12.69 4.55 6.12
CA THR A 207 13.45 3.86 5.06
C THR A 207 13.11 2.37 4.98
N ILE A 208 12.95 1.70 6.12
CA ILE A 208 12.52 0.29 6.19
C ILE A 208 11.11 0.15 5.61
N GLY A 209 10.18 1.01 6.04
CA GLY A 209 8.81 1.00 5.55
C GLY A 209 8.71 1.27 4.05
N ARG A 210 9.55 2.19 3.53
CA ARG A 210 9.64 2.47 2.10
C ARG A 210 10.08 1.23 1.31
N ALA A 211 11.12 0.53 1.76
CA ALA A 211 11.58 -0.69 1.11
C ALA A 211 10.51 -1.77 1.10
N VAL A 212 9.79 -1.95 2.21
CA VAL A 212 8.64 -2.88 2.30
C VAL A 212 7.53 -2.46 1.33
N GLY A 213 7.24 -1.15 1.23
CA GLY A 213 6.20 -0.61 0.35
C GLY A 213 6.53 -0.80 -1.14
N MET A 214 7.79 -0.58 -1.53
CA MET A 214 8.27 -0.86 -2.89
C MET A 214 8.09 -2.33 -3.24
N ALA A 215 8.56 -3.22 -2.37
CA ALA A 215 8.40 -4.66 -2.56
C ALA A 215 6.92 -5.09 -2.62
N PHE A 216 6.07 -4.44 -1.83
CA PHE A 216 4.62 -4.70 -1.81
C PHE A 216 3.98 -4.40 -3.17
N GLN A 217 4.25 -3.23 -3.76
CA GLN A 217 3.70 -2.87 -5.06
C GLN A 217 4.26 -3.75 -6.19
N ILE A 218 5.59 -3.98 -6.19
CA ILE A 218 6.19 -4.88 -7.18
C ILE A 218 5.57 -6.29 -7.11
N LYS A 219 5.23 -6.77 -5.90
CA LYS A 219 4.53 -8.05 -5.73
C LYS A 219 3.13 -8.03 -6.33
N ASP A 220 2.38 -6.94 -6.18
CA ASP A 220 1.05 -6.80 -6.82
C ASP A 220 1.16 -6.86 -8.33
N ASP A 221 2.10 -6.13 -8.90
CA ASP A 221 2.35 -6.11 -10.34
C ASP A 221 2.74 -7.52 -10.88
N ILE A 222 3.56 -8.27 -10.13
CA ILE A 222 3.91 -9.66 -10.48
C ILE A 222 2.67 -10.56 -10.43
N LEU A 223 1.81 -10.38 -9.42
CA LEU A 223 0.60 -11.20 -9.25
C LEU A 223 -0.43 -10.97 -10.37
N ASP A 224 -0.50 -9.77 -10.94
CA ASP A 224 -1.38 -9.50 -12.08
C ASP A 224 -1.04 -10.38 -13.30
N TYR A 225 0.25 -10.68 -13.50
CA TYR A 225 0.71 -11.64 -14.53
C TYR A 225 0.58 -13.11 -14.09
N ALA A 226 0.51 -13.41 -12.78
CA ALA A 226 0.48 -14.79 -12.28
C ALA A 226 -0.90 -15.46 -12.38
N ALA A 227 -1.96 -14.69 -12.41
CA ALA A 227 -3.35 -15.21 -12.44
C ALA A 227 -3.63 -16.10 -13.68
N ALA A 228 -2.86 -15.98 -14.74
CA ALA A 228 -2.92 -16.82 -15.92
C ALA A 228 -2.68 -18.31 -15.62
N ASP A 229 -1.84 -18.60 -14.65
CA ASP A 229 -1.44 -19.98 -14.33
C ASP A 229 -2.59 -20.81 -13.73
N GLN A 230 -3.61 -20.14 -13.15
CA GLN A 230 -4.75 -20.80 -12.50
C GLN A 230 -6.02 -20.88 -13.39
N THR A 231 -6.18 -19.96 -14.33
CA THR A 231 -7.41 -19.83 -15.14
C THR A 231 -7.20 -20.18 -16.62
N GLY A 232 -5.96 -20.40 -17.04
CA GLY A 232 -5.58 -20.62 -18.44
C GLY A 232 -5.65 -19.36 -19.32
N LYS A 233 -6.03 -18.21 -18.74
CA LYS A 233 -6.01 -16.91 -19.42
C LYS A 233 -5.39 -15.84 -18.51
N PRO A 234 -4.43 -15.02 -19.02
CA PRO A 234 -3.89 -13.91 -18.27
C PRO A 234 -5.01 -12.92 -17.95
N THR A 235 -5.17 -12.57 -16.67
CA THR A 235 -6.05 -11.46 -16.28
C THR A 235 -5.44 -10.15 -16.70
N CYS A 236 -4.16 -9.93 -16.45
CA CYS A 236 -3.37 -8.76 -16.84
C CYS A 236 -4.22 -7.47 -16.81
N ALA A 237 -4.85 -7.21 -15.66
CA ALA A 237 -5.77 -6.08 -15.50
C ALA A 237 -5.06 -4.74 -15.77
N ASP A 238 -3.81 -4.61 -15.36
CA ASP A 238 -3.00 -3.43 -15.62
C ASP A 238 -2.83 -3.17 -17.14
N LEU A 239 -2.61 -4.22 -17.92
CA LEU A 239 -2.49 -4.07 -19.39
C LEU A 239 -3.82 -3.66 -20.04
N ARG A 240 -4.97 -4.11 -19.51
CA ARG A 240 -6.30 -3.66 -19.98
C ARG A 240 -6.52 -2.18 -19.73
N GLU A 241 -5.91 -1.66 -18.68
CA GLU A 241 -5.92 -0.26 -18.32
C GLU A 241 -4.73 0.52 -18.94
N HIS A 242 -4.02 -0.08 -19.91
CA HIS A 242 -2.85 0.48 -20.59
C HIS A 242 -1.68 0.83 -19.65
N LYS A 243 -1.61 0.22 -18.46
CA LYS A 243 -0.54 0.41 -17.49
C LYS A 243 0.66 -0.49 -17.84
N ILE A 244 1.83 0.09 -17.89
CA ILE A 244 3.10 -0.63 -18.08
C ILE A 244 3.75 -0.76 -16.71
N THR A 245 3.78 -1.99 -16.18
CA THR A 245 4.34 -2.30 -14.86
C THR A 245 5.69 -3.02 -14.96
N LEU A 246 6.35 -3.26 -13.83
CA LEU A 246 7.74 -3.72 -13.79
C LEU A 246 8.00 -5.01 -14.58
N PRO A 247 7.14 -6.05 -14.54
CA PRO A 247 7.40 -7.26 -15.33
C PRO A 247 7.51 -6.98 -16.83
N LEU A 248 6.69 -6.06 -17.37
CA LEU A 248 6.78 -5.68 -18.77
C LEU A 248 8.01 -4.79 -19.05
N LEU A 249 8.33 -3.84 -18.15
CA LEU A 249 9.52 -3.00 -18.29
C LEU A 249 10.80 -3.86 -18.32
N GLU A 250 10.91 -4.84 -17.45
CA GLU A 250 12.04 -5.76 -17.40
C GLU A 250 12.15 -6.62 -18.67
N ALA A 251 11.02 -7.04 -19.22
CA ALA A 251 11.00 -7.75 -20.51
C ALA A 251 11.42 -6.80 -21.66
N MET A 252 10.89 -5.58 -21.71
CA MET A 252 11.19 -4.58 -22.76
C MET A 252 12.66 -4.19 -22.75
N ALA A 253 13.31 -4.12 -21.59
CA ALA A 253 14.74 -3.85 -21.48
C ALA A 253 15.65 -4.91 -22.16
N GLN A 254 15.12 -6.08 -22.55
CA GLN A 254 15.81 -7.15 -23.23
C GLN A 254 15.47 -7.22 -24.76
N MET A 255 14.55 -6.36 -25.20
CA MET A 255 14.08 -6.33 -26.60
C MET A 255 14.95 -5.42 -27.48
N SER A 256 14.88 -5.61 -28.80
CA SER A 256 15.38 -4.60 -29.73
C SER A 256 14.48 -3.35 -29.68
N ALA A 257 14.98 -2.20 -30.14
CA ALA A 257 14.20 -0.96 -30.17
C ALA A 257 12.90 -1.10 -30.99
N GLU A 258 12.97 -1.87 -32.10
CA GLU A 258 11.79 -2.13 -32.94
C GLU A 258 10.78 -3.02 -32.20
N GLU A 259 11.24 -4.05 -31.48
CA GLU A 259 10.37 -4.95 -30.73
C GLU A 259 9.73 -4.23 -29.53
N GLU A 260 10.48 -3.36 -28.84
CA GLU A 260 9.96 -2.50 -27.78
C GLU A 260 8.87 -1.57 -28.29
N ALA A 261 9.12 -0.84 -29.40
CA ALA A 261 8.15 0.06 -29.99
C ALA A 261 6.85 -0.67 -30.41
N ALA A 262 7.00 -1.84 -31.03
CA ALA A 262 5.85 -2.69 -31.35
C ALA A 262 5.09 -3.13 -30.11
N THR A 263 5.78 -3.47 -29.02
CA THR A 263 5.17 -3.88 -27.75
C THR A 263 4.39 -2.73 -27.10
N ARG A 264 4.91 -1.50 -27.12
CA ARG A 264 4.17 -0.30 -26.66
C ARG A 264 2.90 -0.08 -27.47
N THR A 265 2.94 -0.32 -28.78
CA THR A 265 1.74 -0.25 -29.64
C THR A 265 0.69 -1.30 -29.23
N LEU A 266 1.11 -2.51 -28.87
CA LEU A 266 0.20 -3.54 -28.35
C LEU A 266 -0.45 -3.12 -27.02
N VAL A 267 0.30 -2.48 -26.10
CA VAL A 267 -0.28 -1.93 -24.86
C VAL A 267 -1.36 -0.91 -25.19
N GLY A 268 -1.16 -0.06 -26.18
CA GLY A 268 -2.15 0.93 -26.64
C GLY A 268 -3.44 0.31 -27.21
N ARG A 269 -3.37 -0.93 -27.72
CA ARG A 269 -4.55 -1.69 -28.18
C ARG A 269 -5.40 -2.19 -27.02
N GLY A 270 -4.78 -2.80 -26.00
CA GLY A 270 -5.43 -3.30 -24.78
C GLY A 270 -6.47 -4.42 -24.99
N ASP A 271 -6.57 -4.98 -26.22
CA ASP A 271 -7.47 -6.11 -26.51
C ASP A 271 -6.85 -7.45 -26.10
N ASP A 272 -7.67 -8.51 -26.03
CA ASP A 272 -7.26 -9.84 -25.56
C ASP A 272 -6.11 -10.45 -26.40
N GLU A 273 -6.06 -10.19 -27.70
CA GLU A 273 -5.00 -10.65 -28.59
C GLU A 273 -3.68 -9.97 -28.25
N ALA A 274 -3.67 -8.63 -28.14
CA ALA A 274 -2.51 -7.85 -27.75
C ALA A 274 -1.98 -8.23 -26.36
N ILE A 275 -2.87 -8.43 -25.39
CA ILE A 275 -2.51 -8.87 -24.04
C ILE A 275 -1.84 -10.25 -24.08
N GLY A 276 -2.36 -11.19 -24.89
CA GLY A 276 -1.74 -12.51 -25.07
C GLY A 276 -0.35 -12.43 -25.67
N GLU A 277 -0.12 -11.56 -26.67
CA GLU A 277 1.18 -11.32 -27.27
C GLU A 277 2.17 -10.69 -26.26
N ILE A 278 1.72 -9.70 -25.48
CA ILE A 278 2.55 -9.05 -24.44
C ILE A 278 2.93 -10.07 -23.38
N TYR A 279 1.97 -10.87 -22.89
CA TYR A 279 2.24 -11.92 -21.93
C TYR A 279 3.30 -12.90 -22.40
N ALA A 280 3.19 -13.38 -23.66
CA ALA A 280 4.19 -14.27 -24.26
C ALA A 280 5.59 -13.64 -24.27
N LYS A 281 5.68 -12.33 -24.53
CA LYS A 281 6.95 -11.58 -24.49
C LYS A 281 7.50 -11.48 -23.05
N VAL A 282 6.66 -11.18 -22.05
CA VAL A 282 7.06 -11.14 -20.63
C VAL A 282 7.64 -12.49 -20.20
N VAL A 283 7.01 -13.60 -20.64
CA VAL A 283 7.55 -14.96 -20.37
C VAL A 283 8.86 -15.20 -21.12
N LYS A 284 8.91 -14.88 -22.43
CA LYS A 284 10.11 -15.07 -23.27
C LYS A 284 11.34 -14.38 -22.70
N TYR A 285 11.19 -13.19 -22.18
CA TYR A 285 12.29 -12.36 -21.66
C TYR A 285 12.46 -12.43 -20.13
N SER A 286 11.77 -13.36 -19.46
CA SER A 286 11.83 -13.56 -18.00
C SER A 286 11.54 -12.28 -17.20
N GLY A 287 10.57 -11.49 -17.66
CA GLY A 287 10.25 -10.19 -17.04
C GLY A 287 9.74 -10.34 -15.60
N ARG A 288 8.96 -11.39 -15.31
CA ARG A 288 8.48 -11.69 -13.94
C ARG A 288 9.61 -12.05 -13.00
N GLU A 289 10.48 -12.97 -13.41
CA GLU A 289 11.61 -13.45 -12.60
C GLU A 289 12.59 -12.31 -12.30
N ARG A 290 12.78 -11.38 -13.23
CA ARG A 290 13.59 -10.17 -13.01
C ARG A 290 12.94 -9.24 -12.00
N ALA A 291 11.64 -8.98 -12.12
CA ALA A 291 10.87 -8.19 -11.16
C ALA A 291 10.89 -8.85 -9.76
N GLU A 292 10.79 -10.20 -9.67
CA GLU A 292 10.94 -10.95 -8.41
C GLU A 292 12.32 -10.75 -7.78
N GLY A 293 13.37 -10.67 -8.58
CA GLY A 293 14.73 -10.35 -8.09
C GLY A 293 14.79 -8.96 -7.44
N ILE A 294 14.28 -7.95 -8.11
CA ILE A 294 14.23 -6.57 -7.59
C ILE A 294 13.39 -6.49 -6.31
N MET A 295 12.24 -7.13 -6.28
CA MET A 295 11.39 -7.23 -5.08
C MET A 295 12.16 -7.88 -3.91
N ALA A 296 12.89 -8.97 -4.17
CA ALA A 296 13.66 -9.68 -3.15
C ALA A 296 14.78 -8.80 -2.57
N ASP A 297 15.42 -7.96 -3.38
CA ASP A 297 16.45 -7.01 -2.93
C ASP A 297 15.87 -5.96 -1.96
N TYR A 298 14.68 -5.43 -2.23
CA TYR A 298 13.98 -4.52 -1.31
C TYR A 298 13.66 -5.20 0.02
N ILE A 299 13.14 -6.42 0.00
CA ILE A 299 12.85 -7.20 1.23
C ILE A 299 14.15 -7.50 2.00
N ALA A 300 15.21 -7.90 1.32
CA ALA A 300 16.50 -8.18 1.95
C ALA A 300 17.08 -6.92 2.62
N SER A 301 16.97 -5.77 1.97
CA SER A 301 17.38 -4.47 2.52
C SER A 301 16.61 -4.14 3.81
N ALA A 302 15.28 -4.26 3.80
CA ALA A 302 14.45 -4.03 4.98
C ALA A 302 14.82 -4.97 6.14
N LYS A 303 14.99 -6.26 5.87
CA LYS A 303 15.36 -7.26 6.90
C LYS A 303 16.76 -7.01 7.46
N THR A 304 17.72 -6.63 6.61
CA THR A 304 19.09 -6.28 7.04
C THR A 304 19.07 -5.08 7.99
N ALA A 305 18.24 -4.08 7.70
CA ALA A 305 18.08 -2.93 8.60
C ALA A 305 17.45 -3.33 9.94
N LEU A 306 16.46 -4.24 9.95
CA LEU A 306 15.80 -4.73 11.16
C LEU A 306 16.74 -5.52 12.09
N ILE A 307 17.74 -6.21 11.57
CA ILE A 307 18.72 -6.97 12.37
C ILE A 307 19.48 -6.06 13.37
N ASN A 308 19.61 -4.78 13.07
CA ASN A 308 20.32 -3.82 13.93
C ASN A 308 19.50 -3.41 15.18
N TYR A 309 18.23 -3.76 15.27
CA TYR A 309 17.41 -3.52 16.46
C TYR A 309 17.56 -4.67 17.48
N PRO A 310 17.40 -4.39 18.77
CA PRO A 310 17.41 -5.42 19.81
C PRO A 310 16.36 -6.50 19.53
N ALA A 311 16.65 -7.75 19.92
CA ALA A 311 15.69 -8.83 19.82
C ALA A 311 14.44 -8.52 20.67
N SER A 312 13.27 -8.55 20.06
CA SER A 312 11.99 -8.27 20.70
C SER A 312 10.85 -8.95 19.93
N PRO A 313 9.67 -9.15 20.54
CA PRO A 313 8.49 -9.64 19.84
C PRO A 313 8.11 -8.73 18.65
N TYR A 314 8.30 -7.42 18.78
CA TYR A 314 8.02 -6.44 17.72
C TYR A 314 8.97 -6.58 16.52
N ARG A 315 10.28 -6.74 16.77
CA ARG A 315 11.24 -7.01 15.71
C ARG A 315 10.91 -8.31 14.97
N THR A 316 10.64 -9.39 15.72
CA THR A 316 10.26 -10.69 15.12
C THR A 316 9.01 -10.55 14.26
N ALA A 317 7.99 -9.81 14.73
CA ALA A 317 6.78 -9.54 13.97
C ALA A 317 7.03 -8.71 12.71
N LEU A 318 7.94 -7.73 12.73
CA LEU A 318 8.33 -6.94 11.56
C LEU A 318 9.09 -7.77 10.53
N GLU A 319 10.02 -8.64 10.96
CA GLU A 319 10.71 -9.58 10.07
C GLU A 319 9.70 -10.54 9.41
N ALA A 320 8.72 -11.02 10.19
CA ALA A 320 7.63 -11.86 9.70
C ALA A 320 6.70 -11.09 8.73
N MET A 321 6.42 -9.80 8.98
CA MET A 321 5.65 -8.95 8.07
C MET A 321 6.34 -8.81 6.71
N CYS A 322 7.65 -8.64 6.67
CA CYS A 322 8.41 -8.62 5.41
C CYS A 322 8.22 -9.92 4.61
N ASP A 323 8.31 -11.07 5.28
CA ASP A 323 8.09 -12.37 4.64
C ASP A 323 6.62 -12.55 4.19
N PHE A 324 5.66 -12.14 5.02
CA PHE A 324 4.22 -12.21 4.72
C PHE A 324 3.86 -11.41 3.45
N LEU A 325 4.36 -10.17 3.34
CA LEU A 325 4.08 -9.30 2.20
C LEU A 325 4.74 -9.82 0.91
N ALA A 326 5.95 -10.38 1.01
CA ALA A 326 6.65 -10.97 -0.13
C ALA A 326 6.02 -12.29 -0.64
N GLN A 327 5.42 -13.09 0.27
CA GLN A 327 4.91 -14.43 -0.04
C GLN A 327 3.41 -14.49 -0.34
N ARG A 328 2.69 -13.37 -0.24
CA ARG A 328 1.25 -13.34 -0.50
C ARG A 328 0.93 -13.81 -1.93
N LYS A 329 -0.20 -14.53 -2.05
CA LYS A 329 -0.68 -15.10 -3.32
C LYS A 329 -1.88 -14.35 -3.89
N HIS A 330 -2.48 -13.49 -3.07
CA HIS A 330 -3.65 -12.66 -3.39
C HIS A 330 -3.63 -11.37 -2.56
#